data_f2ec52cdbbc3491497e52a3bf8dc927a
#
_entry.id   f2ec52cdbbc3491497e52a3bf8dc927a
#
_cell.length_a   1.000
_cell.length_b   1.000
_cell.length_c   1.000
_cell.angle_alpha   90.00
_cell.angle_beta   90.00
_cell.angle_gamma   90.00
#
_symmetry.space_group_name_H-M   'P 1'
#
loop_
_entity.id
_entity.type
_entity.pdbx_description
1 polymer ?
#
loop_
_entity_poly.entity_id
_entity_poly.type
_entity_poly.pdbx_seq_one_letter_code
_entity_poly.pdbx_strand_id
1 'polypeptide(L)'
;MANIGTTTAFYKVESSLTRANNEVSKSMERLATGKQNANAGDRSSYVAMSDTFRMDFVGTKAGIKGASVAMGYLETGMRVLDAASGLLSRLQELAVLGANNTNTTQDHEAINAEAEALAEEFNRLMTTSAYKGKNVFVTNAGSEYVSVGGRNAEMTFGIGTITYTELYNSNARTIVSGPNAAATTFNLA
;
A
#
# COMPACT_ATOMS: atom_id res chain seq x y z
N MET A 1 35.59 51.04 57.70
CA MET A 1 35.17 50.95 56.30
C MET A 1 35.97 49.89 55.53
N ALA A 2 36.30 48.75 56.08
CA ALA A 2 37.10 47.71 55.43
C ALA A 2 36.25 46.48 54.99
N ASN A 3 34.94 46.48 55.18
CA ASN A 3 34.13 45.27 55.02
C ASN A 3 33.34 45.21 53.74
N ILE A 4 33.22 46.26 52.93
CA ILE A 4 32.43 46.28 51.75
C ILE A 4 33.20 45.66 50.55
N GLY A 5 34.52 45.82 50.47
CA GLY A 5 35.35 45.21 49.40
C GLY A 5 35.50 43.70 49.52
N THR A 6 35.60 43.19 50.77
CA THR A 6 35.65 41.78 51.08
C THR A 6 34.31 41.06 50.71
N THR A 7 33.19 41.71 51.04
CA THR A 7 31.86 41.17 50.73
C THR A 7 31.63 41.06 49.20
N THR A 8 32.02 42.06 48.40
CA THR A 8 31.88 42.08 46.99
C THR A 8 32.78 41.02 46.27
N ALA A 9 34.01 40.85 46.79
CA ALA A 9 34.92 39.81 46.31
C ALA A 9 34.38 38.40 46.62
N PHE A 10 33.82 38.21 47.83
CA PHE A 10 33.21 36.94 48.22
C PHE A 10 32.00 36.58 47.35
N TYR A 11 31.09 37.51 47.10
CA TYR A 11 29.98 37.29 46.17
C TYR A 11 30.43 36.97 44.72
N LYS A 12 31.52 37.58 44.27
CA LYS A 12 32.09 37.25 42.97
C LYS A 12 32.63 35.81 42.89
N VAL A 13 33.31 35.37 43.96
CA VAL A 13 33.82 34.00 44.06
C VAL A 13 32.68 33.00 44.18
N GLU A 14 31.68 33.27 45.00
CA GLU A 14 30.47 32.43 45.15
C GLU A 14 29.71 32.31 43.84
N SER A 15 29.49 33.39 43.13
CA SER A 15 28.84 33.39 41.80
C SER A 15 29.67 32.61 40.77
N SER A 16 31.00 32.73 40.79
CA SER A 16 31.88 31.97 39.89
C SER A 16 31.86 30.48 40.22
N LEU A 17 31.88 30.13 41.53
CA LEU A 17 31.80 28.73 41.96
C LEU A 17 30.46 28.08 41.60
N THR A 18 29.35 28.79 41.79
CA THR A 18 28.00 28.33 41.40
C THR A 18 27.93 28.11 39.89
N ARG A 19 28.48 29.02 39.09
CA ARG A 19 28.51 28.87 37.63
C ARG A 19 29.36 27.66 37.22
N ALA A 20 30.55 27.49 37.84
CA ALA A 20 31.40 26.33 37.53
C ALA A 20 30.73 25.01 37.90
N ASN A 21 30.09 24.93 39.07
CA ASN A 21 29.33 23.74 39.47
C ASN A 21 28.17 23.41 38.51
N ASN A 22 27.45 24.43 38.05
CA ASN A 22 26.38 24.24 37.05
C ASN A 22 26.93 23.74 35.71
N GLU A 23 28.07 24.27 35.27
CA GLU A 23 28.72 23.81 34.02
C GLU A 23 29.26 22.38 34.15
N VAL A 24 29.84 22.02 35.29
CA VAL A 24 30.30 20.65 35.58
C VAL A 24 29.09 19.69 35.58
N SER A 25 28.04 20.02 36.32
CA SER A 25 26.82 19.20 36.35
C SER A 25 26.23 18.97 34.96
N LYS A 26 26.17 20.03 34.16
CA LYS A 26 25.70 19.97 32.77
C LYS A 26 26.61 19.15 31.86
N SER A 27 27.91 19.25 32.07
CA SER A 27 28.89 18.44 31.33
C SER A 27 28.83 16.95 31.68
N MET A 28 28.62 16.64 32.98
CA MET A 28 28.39 15.26 33.44
C MET A 28 27.11 14.67 32.88
N GLU A 29 26.04 15.43 32.82
CA GLU A 29 24.77 14.99 32.23
C GLU A 29 24.91 14.73 30.72
N ARG A 30 25.61 15.59 30.02
CA ARG A 30 25.93 15.40 28.58
C ARG A 30 26.79 14.15 28.36
N LEU A 31 27.75 13.90 29.25
CA LEU A 31 28.58 12.71 29.18
C LEU A 31 27.77 11.44 29.46
N ALA A 32 26.92 11.46 30.46
CA ALA A 32 26.08 10.34 30.85
C ALA A 32 25.01 9.99 29.80
N THR A 33 24.43 11.01 29.14
CA THR A 33 23.41 10.83 28.11
C THR A 33 23.97 10.65 26.71
N GLY A 34 25.22 10.98 26.48
CA GLY A 34 25.86 11.01 25.14
C GLY A 34 25.27 12.08 24.21
N LYS A 35 24.48 13.01 24.73
CA LYS A 35 23.80 14.05 23.95
C LYS A 35 24.31 15.44 24.32
N GLN A 36 24.59 16.29 23.34
CA GLN A 36 24.98 17.68 23.57
C GLN A 36 23.83 18.51 24.21
N ASN A 37 22.60 18.23 23.83
CA ASN A 37 21.39 18.84 24.36
C ASN A 37 20.58 17.76 25.08
N ALA A 38 20.78 17.60 26.38
CA ALA A 38 20.13 16.56 27.19
C ALA A 38 18.75 16.99 27.67
N ASN A 39 18.61 18.27 28.06
CA ASN A 39 17.39 18.82 28.62
C ASN A 39 16.64 19.75 27.67
N ALA A 40 15.31 19.81 27.81
CA ALA A 40 14.46 20.69 27.04
C ALA A 40 14.84 22.18 27.17
N GLY A 41 15.50 22.56 28.26
CA GLY A 41 16.05 23.92 28.50
C GLY A 41 17.35 24.20 27.71
N ASP A 42 18.04 23.15 27.22
CA ASP A 42 19.26 23.30 26.43
C ASP A 42 18.91 23.53 24.98
N ARG A 43 18.97 24.80 24.52
CA ARG A 43 18.65 25.12 23.12
C ARG A 43 17.34 24.43 22.67
N SER A 44 16.23 24.80 23.24
CA SER A 44 14.91 24.16 23.07
C SER A 44 14.53 23.90 21.61
N SER A 45 14.95 24.78 20.68
CA SER A 45 14.72 24.59 19.23
C SER A 45 15.47 23.39 18.65
N TYR A 46 16.71 23.12 19.11
CA TYR A 46 17.47 21.95 18.64
C TYR A 46 16.95 20.64 19.23
N VAL A 47 16.49 20.67 20.48
CA VAL A 47 15.86 19.51 21.12
C VAL A 47 14.56 19.16 20.39
N ALA A 48 13.70 20.15 20.15
CA ALA A 48 12.46 19.97 19.39
C ALA A 48 12.71 19.44 17.98
N MET A 49 13.73 19.97 17.28
CA MET A 49 14.12 19.50 15.95
C MET A 49 14.62 18.06 15.99
N SER A 50 15.45 17.71 16.97
CA SER A 50 15.95 16.33 17.15
C SER A 50 14.82 15.34 17.39
N ASP A 51 13.86 15.71 18.25
CA ASP A 51 12.70 14.85 18.52
C ASP A 51 11.79 14.72 17.31
N THR A 52 11.59 15.80 16.55
CA THR A 52 10.85 15.74 15.28
C THR A 52 11.51 14.80 14.29
N PHE A 53 12.81 14.90 14.06
CA PHE A 53 13.54 13.99 13.16
C PHE A 53 13.51 12.55 13.66
N ARG A 54 13.55 12.33 14.97
CA ARG A 54 13.42 10.99 15.53
C ARG A 54 12.03 10.40 15.28
N MET A 55 10.98 11.19 15.43
CA MET A 55 9.61 10.78 15.12
C MET A 55 9.45 10.51 13.61
N ASP A 56 9.97 11.38 12.76
CA ASP A 56 9.94 11.21 11.31
C ASP A 56 10.70 9.95 10.87
N PHE A 57 11.85 9.67 11.48
CA PHE A 57 12.62 8.45 11.21
C PHE A 57 11.83 7.18 11.58
N VAL A 58 11.22 7.16 12.76
CA VAL A 58 10.40 6.02 13.20
C VAL A 58 9.17 5.88 12.31
N GLY A 59 8.52 6.98 11.96
CA GLY A 59 7.38 7.02 11.04
C GLY A 59 7.74 6.47 9.66
N THR A 60 8.84 6.94 9.08
CA THR A 60 9.32 6.46 7.77
C THR A 60 9.67 4.97 7.79
N LYS A 61 10.34 4.51 8.86
CA LYS A 61 10.66 3.08 9.02
C LYS A 61 9.39 2.21 9.13
N ALA A 62 8.35 2.70 9.80
CA ALA A 62 7.05 2.04 9.84
C ALA A 62 6.36 2.07 8.47
N GLY A 63 6.45 3.19 7.75
CA GLY A 63 5.93 3.36 6.40
C GLY A 63 6.55 2.39 5.39
N ILE A 64 7.86 2.16 5.44
CA ILE A 64 8.53 1.16 4.60
C ILE A 64 7.95 -0.24 4.82
N LYS A 65 7.66 -0.61 6.08
CA LYS A 65 7.01 -1.88 6.38
C LYS A 65 5.58 -1.94 5.82
N GLY A 66 4.83 -0.85 5.93
CA GLY A 66 3.50 -0.71 5.33
C GLY A 66 3.54 -0.87 3.81
N ALA A 67 4.46 -0.17 3.14
CA ALA A 67 4.66 -0.28 1.70
C ALA A 67 5.04 -1.71 1.25
N SER A 68 5.84 -2.43 2.03
CA SER A 68 6.16 -3.84 1.77
C SER A 68 4.92 -4.74 1.81
N VAL A 69 3.97 -4.47 2.70
CA VAL A 69 2.69 -5.20 2.74
C VAL A 69 1.83 -4.86 1.52
N ALA A 70 1.80 -3.60 1.10
CA ALA A 70 1.09 -3.18 -0.12
C ALA A 70 1.69 -3.83 -1.38
N MET A 71 3.00 -3.95 -1.45
CA MET A 71 3.67 -4.70 -2.54
C MET A 71 3.22 -6.16 -2.58
N GLY A 72 3.14 -6.85 -1.45
CA GLY A 72 2.65 -8.23 -1.40
C GLY A 72 1.19 -8.37 -1.84
N TYR A 73 0.34 -7.38 -1.52
CA TYR A 73 -1.03 -7.32 -1.99
C TYR A 73 -1.09 -7.17 -3.53
N LEU A 74 -0.32 -6.23 -4.09
CA LEU A 74 -0.27 -6.01 -5.53
C LEU A 74 0.34 -7.20 -6.28
N GLU A 75 1.37 -7.83 -5.74
CA GLU A 75 1.96 -9.04 -6.31
C GLU A 75 0.95 -10.20 -6.38
N THR A 76 0.16 -10.37 -5.32
CA THR A 76 -0.93 -11.36 -5.33
C THR A 76 -1.94 -11.04 -6.42
N GLY A 77 -2.35 -9.77 -6.56
CA GLY A 77 -3.24 -9.33 -7.64
C GLY A 77 -2.67 -9.58 -9.02
N MET A 78 -1.40 -9.29 -9.25
CA MET A 78 -0.72 -9.54 -10.53
C MET A 78 -0.73 -11.03 -10.90
N ARG A 79 -0.47 -11.92 -9.95
CA ARG A 79 -0.52 -13.38 -10.19
C ARG A 79 -1.93 -13.86 -10.57
N VAL A 80 -2.95 -13.30 -9.94
CA VAL A 80 -4.34 -13.61 -10.29
C VAL A 80 -4.70 -13.09 -11.67
N LEU A 81 -4.26 -11.86 -12.01
CA LEU A 81 -4.46 -11.30 -13.35
C LEU A 81 -3.73 -12.10 -14.45
N ASP A 82 -2.57 -12.63 -14.16
CA ASP A 82 -1.83 -13.50 -15.08
C ASP A 82 -2.62 -14.81 -15.35
N ALA A 83 -3.13 -15.44 -14.29
CA ALA A 83 -4.02 -16.60 -14.44
C ALA A 83 -5.31 -16.25 -15.21
N ALA A 84 -5.92 -15.11 -14.90
CA ALA A 84 -7.11 -14.62 -15.59
C ALA A 84 -6.84 -14.35 -17.09
N SER A 85 -5.69 -13.82 -17.44
CA SER A 85 -5.25 -13.61 -18.82
C SER A 85 -5.16 -14.93 -19.60
N GLY A 86 -4.69 -16.00 -18.95
CA GLY A 86 -4.69 -17.35 -19.54
C GLY A 86 -6.11 -17.85 -19.86
N LEU A 87 -7.06 -17.63 -18.94
CA LEU A 87 -8.47 -17.99 -19.18
C LEU A 87 -9.09 -17.20 -20.33
N LEU A 88 -8.81 -15.88 -20.38
CA LEU A 88 -9.29 -15.02 -21.47
C LEU A 88 -8.72 -15.42 -22.83
N SER A 89 -7.45 -15.80 -22.89
CA SER A 89 -6.83 -16.30 -24.13
C SER A 89 -7.52 -17.59 -24.62
N ARG A 90 -7.83 -18.50 -23.70
CA ARG A 90 -8.56 -19.72 -24.06
C ARG A 90 -10.00 -19.42 -24.50
N LEU A 91 -10.65 -18.46 -23.83
CA LEU A 91 -11.98 -18.02 -24.20
C LEU A 91 -12.01 -17.41 -25.61
N GLN A 92 -10.97 -16.66 -25.99
CA GLN A 92 -10.81 -16.11 -27.32
C GLN A 92 -10.60 -17.22 -28.38
N GLU A 93 -9.83 -18.24 -28.06
CA GLU A 93 -9.69 -19.42 -28.96
C GLU A 93 -11.03 -20.09 -29.19
N LEU A 94 -11.83 -20.31 -28.15
CA LEU A 94 -13.17 -20.89 -28.26
C LEU A 94 -14.12 -20.01 -29.07
N ALA A 95 -14.04 -18.69 -28.91
CA ALA A 95 -14.85 -17.76 -29.71
C ALA A 95 -14.52 -17.86 -31.20
N VAL A 96 -13.24 -17.93 -31.56
CA VAL A 96 -12.81 -18.12 -32.95
C VAL A 96 -13.22 -19.50 -33.49
N LEU A 97 -13.06 -20.56 -32.71
CA LEU A 97 -13.48 -21.91 -33.08
C LEU A 97 -14.98 -21.97 -33.32
N GLY A 98 -15.76 -21.37 -32.41
CA GLY A 98 -17.20 -21.33 -32.52
C GLY A 98 -17.73 -20.48 -33.69
N ALA A 99 -16.93 -19.53 -34.20
CA ALA A 99 -17.30 -18.72 -35.36
C ALA A 99 -17.31 -19.48 -36.70
N ASN A 100 -16.83 -20.71 -36.73
CA ASN A 100 -16.76 -21.50 -37.97
C ASN A 100 -18.12 -22.03 -38.38
N ASN A 101 -18.50 -21.77 -39.63
CA ASN A 101 -19.74 -22.30 -40.24
C ASN A 101 -19.76 -23.82 -40.47
N THR A 102 -18.63 -24.48 -40.25
CA THR A 102 -18.51 -25.94 -40.40
C THR A 102 -18.94 -26.71 -39.16
N ASN A 103 -19.17 -25.98 -38.04
CA ASN A 103 -19.58 -26.58 -36.78
C ASN A 103 -21.04 -27.04 -36.82
N THR A 104 -21.29 -28.19 -36.22
CA THR A 104 -22.65 -28.69 -35.98
C THR A 104 -23.27 -28.04 -34.74
N THR A 105 -24.57 -28.23 -34.52
CA THR A 105 -25.24 -27.72 -33.29
C THR A 105 -24.63 -28.33 -32.03
N GLN A 106 -24.25 -29.60 -32.07
CA GLN A 106 -23.59 -30.24 -30.91
C GLN A 106 -22.19 -29.66 -30.64
N ASP A 107 -21.44 -29.28 -31.68
CA ASP A 107 -20.14 -28.62 -31.51
C ASP A 107 -20.31 -27.26 -30.85
N HIS A 108 -21.30 -26.49 -31.25
CA HIS A 108 -21.63 -25.20 -30.62
C HIS A 108 -22.04 -25.35 -29.18
N GLU A 109 -22.85 -26.36 -28.81
CA GLU A 109 -23.22 -26.64 -27.43
C GLU A 109 -22.01 -27.00 -26.58
N ALA A 110 -21.08 -27.82 -27.09
CA ALA A 110 -19.85 -28.17 -26.39
C ALA A 110 -18.94 -26.96 -26.18
N ILE A 111 -18.75 -26.13 -27.22
CA ILE A 111 -17.95 -24.90 -27.13
C ILE A 111 -18.56 -23.93 -26.12
N ASN A 112 -19.89 -23.78 -26.12
CA ASN A 112 -20.58 -22.92 -25.14
C ASN A 112 -20.39 -23.42 -23.70
N ALA A 113 -20.51 -24.74 -23.47
CA ALA A 113 -20.31 -25.30 -22.13
C ALA A 113 -18.88 -25.08 -21.60
N GLU A 114 -17.87 -25.25 -22.48
CA GLU A 114 -16.47 -24.97 -22.11
C GLU A 114 -16.27 -23.49 -21.82
N ALA A 115 -16.83 -22.62 -22.62
CA ALA A 115 -16.70 -21.17 -22.44
C ALA A 115 -17.43 -20.68 -21.18
N GLU A 116 -18.60 -21.23 -20.84
CA GLU A 116 -19.31 -20.94 -19.59
C GLU A 116 -18.47 -21.34 -18.38
N ALA A 117 -17.86 -22.53 -18.41
CA ALA A 117 -16.99 -23.00 -17.33
C ALA A 117 -15.76 -22.09 -17.14
N LEU A 118 -15.14 -21.61 -18.22
CA LEU A 118 -14.02 -20.68 -18.16
C LEU A 118 -14.45 -19.30 -17.62
N ALA A 119 -15.62 -18.80 -18.00
CA ALA A 119 -16.16 -17.54 -17.51
C ALA A 119 -16.53 -17.62 -16.02
N GLU A 120 -17.08 -18.76 -15.57
CA GLU A 120 -17.33 -18.99 -14.14
C GLU A 120 -16.03 -19.04 -13.33
N GLU A 121 -15.00 -19.71 -13.85
CA GLU A 121 -13.68 -19.75 -13.20
C GLU A 121 -13.04 -18.36 -13.13
N PHE A 122 -13.15 -17.56 -14.20
CA PHE A 122 -12.72 -16.17 -14.18
C PHE A 122 -13.43 -15.37 -13.07
N ASN A 123 -14.76 -15.47 -13.00
CA ASN A 123 -15.53 -14.82 -11.95
C ASN A 123 -15.10 -15.30 -10.55
N ARG A 124 -14.87 -16.59 -10.38
CA ARG A 124 -14.38 -17.16 -9.12
C ARG A 124 -13.03 -16.58 -8.73
N LEU A 125 -12.08 -16.47 -9.68
CA LEU A 125 -10.79 -15.85 -9.42
C LEU A 125 -10.93 -14.39 -8.97
N MET A 126 -11.80 -13.62 -9.63
CA MET A 126 -12.00 -12.20 -9.28
C MET A 126 -12.67 -12.01 -7.90
N THR A 127 -13.61 -12.88 -7.54
CA THR A 127 -14.38 -12.73 -6.30
C THR A 127 -13.72 -13.35 -5.07
N THR A 128 -12.98 -14.45 -5.25
CA THR A 128 -12.39 -15.19 -4.12
C THR A 128 -10.95 -14.81 -3.81
N SER A 129 -10.30 -14.06 -4.69
CA SER A 129 -8.91 -13.66 -4.48
C SER A 129 -8.77 -12.69 -3.32
N ALA A 130 -8.12 -13.13 -2.25
CA ALA A 130 -7.93 -12.34 -1.05
C ALA A 130 -6.46 -12.39 -0.58
N TYR A 131 -6.01 -11.27 -0.04
CA TYR A 131 -4.72 -11.14 0.63
C TYR A 131 -4.94 -10.80 2.10
N LYS A 132 -4.51 -11.68 3.01
CA LYS A 132 -4.73 -11.55 4.46
C LYS A 132 -6.21 -11.33 4.84
N GLY A 133 -7.13 -12.00 4.13
CA GLY A 133 -8.57 -11.88 4.37
C GLY A 133 -9.24 -10.65 3.77
N LYS A 134 -8.51 -9.83 3.01
CA LYS A 134 -9.04 -8.67 2.28
C LYS A 134 -9.05 -8.97 0.78
N ASN A 135 -10.17 -8.68 0.11
CA ASN A 135 -10.27 -8.89 -1.32
C ASN A 135 -9.24 -8.04 -2.06
N VAL A 136 -8.60 -8.67 -3.05
CA VAL A 136 -7.59 -8.00 -3.87
C VAL A 136 -8.25 -7.11 -4.92
N PHE A 137 -9.40 -7.54 -5.45
CA PHE A 137 -10.15 -6.78 -6.42
C PHE A 137 -11.27 -6.01 -5.71
N VAL A 138 -11.26 -4.70 -5.87
CA VAL A 138 -12.20 -3.78 -5.23
C VAL A 138 -12.98 -3.00 -6.28
N THR A 139 -14.21 -2.62 -5.97
CA THR A 139 -15.09 -1.92 -6.92
C THR A 139 -14.48 -0.62 -7.45
N ASN A 140 -13.74 0.10 -6.60
CA ASN A 140 -13.06 1.33 -7.00
C ASN A 140 -11.55 1.13 -6.93
N ALA A 141 -10.87 1.18 -8.06
CA ALA A 141 -9.41 1.19 -8.11
C ALA A 141 -8.87 2.38 -7.30
N GLY A 142 -7.87 2.13 -6.47
CA GLY A 142 -7.28 3.19 -5.63
C GLY A 142 -8.05 3.52 -4.35
N SER A 143 -9.03 2.69 -3.95
CA SER A 143 -9.76 2.87 -2.69
C SER A 143 -8.97 2.51 -1.44
N GLU A 144 -7.89 1.77 -1.61
CA GLU A 144 -7.02 1.35 -0.53
C GLU A 144 -5.88 2.35 -0.36
N TYR A 145 -5.49 2.59 0.89
CA TYR A 145 -4.37 3.47 1.18
C TYR A 145 -3.37 2.82 2.14
N VAL A 146 -2.12 3.21 2.01
CA VAL A 146 -1.06 2.88 2.96
C VAL A 146 -0.39 4.16 3.40
N SER A 147 -0.19 4.32 4.70
CA SER A 147 0.60 5.42 5.24
C SER A 147 2.08 5.16 4.99
N VAL A 148 2.74 6.09 4.30
CA VAL A 148 4.18 6.02 3.98
C VAL A 148 5.04 6.57 5.12
N GLY A 149 4.41 7.01 6.20
CA GLY A 149 5.07 7.53 7.38
C GLY A 149 5.30 9.04 7.32
N GLY A 150 5.04 9.72 8.44
CA GLY A 150 5.26 11.15 8.63
C GLY A 150 4.26 12.07 7.93
N ARG A 151 3.64 12.96 8.69
CA ARG A 151 2.88 14.14 8.21
C ARG A 151 1.82 13.88 7.13
N ASN A 152 0.96 12.86 7.32
CA ASN A 152 -0.13 12.52 6.38
C ASN A 152 0.33 12.11 4.97
N ALA A 153 1.53 11.56 4.83
CA ALA A 153 1.95 10.98 3.57
C ALA A 153 1.25 9.63 3.38
N GLU A 154 0.23 9.63 2.55
CA GLU A 154 -0.54 8.45 2.17
C GLU A 154 -0.34 8.15 0.69
N MET A 155 -0.25 6.86 0.36
CA MET A 155 -0.23 6.38 -1.00
C MET A 155 -1.47 5.52 -1.21
N THR A 156 -2.27 5.89 -2.20
CA THR A 156 -3.45 5.11 -2.59
C THR A 156 -3.05 4.01 -3.57
N PHE A 157 -3.67 2.85 -3.43
CA PHE A 157 -3.47 1.71 -4.32
C PHE A 157 -4.77 0.89 -4.40
N GLY A 158 -4.84 -0.06 -5.29
CA GLY A 158 -5.96 -0.97 -5.44
C GLY A 158 -6.14 -1.40 -6.89
N ILE A 159 -6.67 -2.58 -7.08
CA ILE A 159 -6.94 -3.16 -8.40
C ILE A 159 -8.45 -3.18 -8.55
N GLY A 160 -8.97 -2.54 -9.59
CA GLY A 160 -10.40 -2.56 -9.91
C GLY A 160 -10.85 -3.96 -10.29
N THR A 161 -12.08 -4.33 -9.92
CA THR A 161 -12.69 -5.58 -10.33
C THR A 161 -13.19 -5.47 -11.78
N ILE A 162 -12.99 -6.53 -12.54
CA ILE A 162 -13.59 -6.70 -13.87
C ILE A 162 -14.88 -7.48 -13.65
N THR A 163 -16.02 -6.91 -14.07
CA THR A 163 -17.31 -7.53 -13.81
C THR A 163 -17.56 -8.69 -14.80
N TYR A 164 -17.97 -9.82 -14.25
CA TYR A 164 -18.31 -11.02 -15.00
C TYR A 164 -19.42 -10.81 -16.05
N THR A 165 -20.38 -9.93 -15.74
CA THR A 165 -21.50 -9.60 -16.64
C THR A 165 -21.08 -8.92 -17.95
N GLU A 166 -19.91 -8.33 -18.00
CA GLU A 166 -19.33 -7.73 -19.20
C GLU A 166 -18.70 -8.78 -20.13
N LEU A 167 -18.21 -9.89 -19.53
CA LEU A 167 -17.59 -10.98 -20.28
C LEU A 167 -18.60 -12.04 -20.74
N TYR A 168 -19.62 -12.27 -19.94
CA TYR A 168 -20.60 -13.31 -20.20
C TYR A 168 -22.01 -12.83 -19.79
N ASN A 169 -22.91 -12.74 -20.75
CA ASN A 169 -24.30 -12.42 -20.50
C ASN A 169 -25.12 -13.72 -20.39
N SER A 170 -25.61 -14.05 -19.21
CA SER A 170 -26.40 -15.26 -18.93
C SER A 170 -27.70 -15.35 -19.73
N ASN A 171 -28.20 -14.24 -20.27
CA ASN A 171 -29.38 -14.20 -21.13
C ASN A 171 -29.07 -14.56 -22.59
N ALA A 172 -27.81 -14.46 -23.00
CA ALA A 172 -27.31 -14.93 -24.31
C ALA A 172 -26.51 -16.20 -24.05
N ARG A 173 -27.21 -17.32 -23.83
CA ARG A 173 -26.59 -18.64 -23.58
C ARG A 173 -25.77 -19.18 -24.77
N THR A 174 -25.48 -18.36 -25.74
CA THR A 174 -24.73 -18.72 -26.94
C THR A 174 -23.59 -17.75 -27.08
N ILE A 175 -22.39 -18.18 -26.75
CA ILE A 175 -21.16 -17.48 -27.12
C ILE A 175 -21.00 -17.47 -28.64
N VAL A 176 -21.57 -18.45 -29.29
CA VAL A 176 -21.63 -18.54 -30.76
C VAL A 176 -22.97 -19.11 -31.19
N SER A 177 -23.82 -18.33 -31.76
CA SER A 177 -25.07 -18.79 -32.36
C SER A 177 -25.10 -18.52 -33.85
N GLY A 178 -24.62 -19.48 -34.62
CA GLY A 178 -24.77 -19.51 -36.09
C GLY A 178 -23.95 -18.49 -36.88
N PRO A 179 -24.03 -18.53 -38.23
CA PRO A 179 -23.08 -17.87 -39.10
C PRO A 179 -23.04 -16.35 -39.08
N ASN A 180 -24.02 -15.69 -38.51
CA ASN A 180 -24.08 -14.23 -38.38
C ASN A 180 -23.97 -13.68 -36.93
N ALA A 181 -23.84 -14.54 -35.93
CA ALA A 181 -23.91 -14.14 -34.54
C ALA A 181 -22.53 -14.06 -33.86
N ALA A 182 -21.50 -14.50 -34.52
CA ALA A 182 -20.14 -14.50 -33.98
C ALA A 182 -19.62 -13.10 -33.62
N ALA A 183 -20.21 -12.05 -34.18
CA ALA A 183 -19.82 -10.68 -33.92
C ALA A 183 -20.63 -10.02 -32.80
N THR A 184 -21.72 -10.64 -32.32
CA THR A 184 -22.67 -9.96 -31.43
C THR A 184 -22.70 -10.47 -30.02
N THR A 185 -22.04 -11.56 -29.69
CA THR A 185 -22.19 -12.21 -28.37
C THR A 185 -20.98 -12.12 -27.49
N PHE A 186 -19.83 -11.73 -27.99
CA PHE A 186 -18.66 -11.42 -27.21
C PHE A 186 -18.43 -9.91 -27.24
N ASN A 187 -19.14 -9.16 -26.44
CA ASN A 187 -18.76 -7.79 -26.10
C ASN A 187 -17.61 -7.88 -25.09
N LEU A 188 -16.41 -7.99 -25.61
CA LEU A 188 -15.22 -7.49 -24.91
C LEU A 188 -15.30 -5.97 -25.08
N ALA A 189 -15.99 -5.30 -24.16
CA ALA A 189 -15.96 -3.86 -24.04
C ALA A 189 -14.63 -3.40 -23.48
#